data_5c915127021e09e1d91040e3253789d4
#
_entry.id   5c915127021e09e1d91040e3253789d4
#
_cell.length_a   1.000
_cell.length_b   1.000
_cell.length_c   1.000
_cell.angle_alpha   90.00
_cell.angle_beta   90.00
_cell.angle_gamma   90.00
#
_symmetry.space_group_name_H-M   'P 1'
#
loop_
_entity.id
_entity.type
_entity.pdbx_description
1 polymer ?
#
loop_
_entity_poly.entity_id
_entity_poly.type
_entity_poly.pdbx_seq_one_letter_code
_entity_poly.pdbx_strand_id
1 'polypeptide(L)'
;MSRFMAIAKTASLATLAFTFTVGATLADTGPCAQPNGSALPDLVVDPVALSGTVYVSEEKYERASCTVQEDFVSTPGWHTLLRFTTSTPNVGRGSLVIGDPATCPELFELSNCHGHRHFKEYSDYRLWTLEGYAMWVETRDLAIPANSGVNALILADAAKTRQLIVGRKAGFCLIDSLPYLKTASHTPTFTSCTTNQGLSAGWSDRYDARLDGQYLEIDGLKEGIYVLENHVNAEHLLPEDNYLNNSSAVTIRYTPRRGQTPASVEMLP
;
A
#
# COMPACT_ATOMS: atom_id res chain seq x y z
N MET A 1 -72.67 16.40 35.23
CA MET A 1 -72.04 17.30 34.25
C MET A 1 -70.69 17.70 34.83
N SER A 2 -69.63 17.04 34.44
CA SER A 2 -68.27 17.37 34.87
C SER A 2 -67.41 17.37 33.61
N ARG A 3 -66.83 18.54 33.30
CA ARG A 3 -65.95 18.78 32.13
C ARG A 3 -64.51 18.40 32.51
N PHE A 4 -63.94 17.41 31.85
CA PHE A 4 -62.52 17.14 31.87
C PHE A 4 -61.80 18.04 30.89
N MET A 5 -60.90 18.85 31.38
CA MET A 5 -60.02 19.73 30.63
C MET A 5 -58.72 18.95 30.32
N ALA A 6 -58.45 18.63 29.05
CA ALA A 6 -57.21 17.99 28.62
C ALA A 6 -56.13 19.06 28.45
N ILE A 7 -55.05 18.94 29.20
CA ILE A 7 -53.83 19.75 29.03
C ILE A 7 -52.89 19.04 28.10
N ALA A 8 -52.73 19.59 26.87
CA ALA A 8 -51.72 19.16 25.93
C ALA A 8 -50.35 19.72 26.33
N LYS A 9 -49.41 18.82 26.69
CA LYS A 9 -47.99 19.18 26.87
C LYS A 9 -47.30 19.05 25.52
N THR A 10 -46.93 20.17 24.93
CA THR A 10 -46.03 20.21 23.76
C THR A 10 -44.59 20.02 24.25
N ALA A 11 -43.99 18.87 23.94
CA ALA A 11 -42.59 18.63 24.13
C ALA A 11 -41.82 19.18 22.93
N SER A 12 -41.05 20.24 23.15
CA SER A 12 -40.13 20.79 22.14
C SER A 12 -38.88 19.92 22.08
N LEU A 13 -38.68 19.16 21.04
CA LEU A 13 -37.41 18.47 20.76
C LEU A 13 -36.44 19.51 20.20
N ALA A 14 -35.48 19.89 21.03
CA ALA A 14 -34.30 20.64 20.57
C ALA A 14 -33.34 19.66 19.91
N THR A 15 -33.26 19.71 18.58
CA THR A 15 -32.27 18.97 17.81
C THR A 15 -30.92 19.67 17.94
N LEU A 16 -30.02 19.12 18.76
CA LEU A 16 -28.62 19.55 18.80
C LEU A 16 -27.93 18.96 17.55
N ALA A 17 -27.69 19.78 16.55
CA ALA A 17 -26.82 19.43 15.44
C ALA A 17 -25.38 19.53 15.91
N PHE A 18 -24.73 18.39 16.19
CA PHE A 18 -23.30 18.32 16.34
C PHE A 18 -22.65 18.34 14.95
N THR A 19 -22.13 19.49 14.54
CA THR A 19 -21.24 19.57 13.40
C THR A 19 -19.86 19.07 13.84
N PHE A 20 -19.54 17.81 13.55
CA PHE A 20 -18.19 17.31 13.62
C PHE A 20 -17.44 17.87 12.39
N THR A 21 -16.69 18.94 12.58
CA THR A 21 -15.62 19.31 11.65
C THR A 21 -14.44 18.36 11.90
N VAL A 22 -14.40 17.24 11.18
CA VAL A 22 -13.20 16.43 11.10
C VAL A 22 -12.23 17.18 10.17
N GLY A 23 -11.42 18.04 10.75
CA GLY A 23 -10.25 18.54 10.07
C GLY A 23 -9.28 17.39 9.91
N ALA A 24 -9.12 16.84 8.71
CA ALA A 24 -7.98 16.03 8.38
C ALA A 24 -6.74 16.92 8.54
N THR A 25 -6.07 16.81 9.67
CA THR A 25 -4.71 17.34 9.80
C THR A 25 -3.82 16.42 9.01
N LEU A 26 -3.43 16.83 7.79
CA LEU A 26 -2.24 16.28 7.14
C LEU A 26 -1.14 16.31 8.20
N ALA A 27 -0.47 15.18 8.41
CA ALA A 27 0.69 15.16 9.28
C ALA A 27 1.63 16.27 8.76
N ASP A 28 2.00 17.21 9.63
CA ASP A 28 2.97 18.23 9.28
C ASP A 28 4.32 17.53 9.12
N THR A 29 4.63 17.17 7.88
CA THR A 29 5.90 16.53 7.52
C THR A 29 7.06 17.54 7.55
N GLY A 30 6.81 18.78 7.95
CA GLY A 30 7.82 19.83 7.94
C GLY A 30 8.33 20.10 6.51
N PRO A 31 9.65 20.25 6.30
CA PRO A 31 10.22 20.44 4.97
C PRO A 31 10.31 19.15 4.13
N CYS A 32 9.93 18.00 4.69
CA CYS A 32 10.05 16.67 4.09
C CYS A 32 8.78 16.28 3.33
N ALA A 33 8.92 15.44 2.31
CA ALA A 33 7.82 14.92 1.49
C ALA A 33 6.95 16.03 0.87
N GLN A 34 7.59 17.06 0.33
CA GLN A 34 6.91 18.19 -0.29
C GLN A 34 6.81 18.04 -1.80
N PRO A 35 5.72 18.52 -2.43
CA PRO A 35 5.68 18.63 -3.88
C PRO A 35 6.70 19.68 -4.36
N ASN A 36 7.27 19.48 -5.55
CA ASN A 36 8.13 20.47 -6.18
C ASN A 36 7.29 21.53 -6.89
N GLY A 37 7.02 22.62 -6.20
CA GLY A 37 6.19 23.72 -6.68
C GLY A 37 4.71 23.60 -6.30
N SER A 38 3.82 24.26 -7.06
CA SER A 38 2.39 24.30 -6.78
C SER A 38 1.58 23.13 -7.36
N ALA A 39 2.17 22.35 -8.26
CA ALA A 39 1.54 21.16 -8.82
C ALA A 39 1.83 19.94 -7.94
N LEU A 40 0.81 19.13 -7.69
CA LEU A 40 0.94 17.92 -6.90
C LEU A 40 1.36 16.72 -7.74
N PRO A 41 2.07 15.74 -7.15
CA PRO A 41 2.19 14.39 -7.69
C PRO A 41 0.83 13.69 -7.65
N ASP A 42 0.72 12.59 -8.39
CA ASP A 42 -0.42 11.67 -8.39
C ASP A 42 0.14 10.26 -8.61
N LEU A 43 0.22 9.49 -7.54
CA LEU A 43 0.81 8.17 -7.54
C LEU A 43 -0.24 7.13 -7.90
N VAL A 44 0.08 6.25 -8.84
CA VAL A 44 -0.79 5.13 -9.20
C VAL A 44 -0.01 3.82 -9.15
N VAL A 45 -0.71 2.71 -9.11
CA VAL A 45 -0.11 1.39 -9.29
C VAL A 45 -0.35 0.91 -10.72
N ASP A 46 0.71 0.59 -11.46
CA ASP A 46 0.61 0.06 -12.82
C ASP A 46 0.05 -1.38 -12.82
N PRO A 47 -1.19 -1.60 -13.27
CA PRO A 47 -1.79 -2.93 -13.28
C PRO A 47 -1.11 -3.89 -14.27
N VAL A 48 -0.47 -3.37 -15.32
CA VAL A 48 0.25 -4.18 -16.31
C VAL A 48 1.53 -4.75 -15.71
N ALA A 49 2.26 -3.96 -14.94
CA ALA A 49 3.43 -4.44 -14.21
C ALA A 49 3.03 -5.50 -13.17
N LEU A 50 1.94 -5.25 -12.43
CA LEU A 50 1.45 -6.16 -11.40
C LEU A 50 1.00 -7.50 -11.99
N SER A 51 0.24 -7.49 -13.09
CA SER A 51 -0.24 -8.71 -13.75
C SER A 51 0.82 -9.46 -14.55
N GLY A 52 1.84 -8.75 -15.03
CA GLY A 52 2.79 -9.29 -16.03
C GLY A 52 3.81 -10.31 -15.49
N THR A 53 3.99 -10.38 -14.15
CA THR A 53 5.08 -11.18 -13.57
C THR A 53 4.71 -11.81 -12.22
N VAL A 54 3.52 -12.40 -12.12
CA VAL A 54 3.13 -13.12 -10.90
C VAL A 54 3.57 -14.58 -11.01
N TYR A 55 4.34 -15.05 -10.03
CA TYR A 55 4.75 -16.45 -9.96
C TYR A 55 4.98 -16.91 -8.51
N VAL A 56 5.01 -18.21 -8.29
CA VAL A 56 5.34 -18.82 -6.99
C VAL A 56 6.76 -19.33 -7.02
N SER A 57 7.52 -19.03 -5.97
CA SER A 57 8.80 -19.65 -5.68
C SER A 57 8.79 -20.32 -4.31
N GLU A 58 9.65 -21.34 -4.13
CA GLU A 58 9.94 -21.94 -2.85
C GLU A 58 11.40 -21.73 -2.55
N GLU A 59 11.68 -21.00 -1.49
CA GLU A 59 13.03 -20.52 -1.17
C GLU A 59 13.37 -20.80 0.29
N LYS A 60 14.67 -21.11 0.53
CA LYS A 60 15.18 -21.36 1.86
C LYS A 60 16.03 -20.19 2.33
N TYR A 61 15.70 -19.66 3.48
CA TYR A 61 16.44 -18.56 4.10
C TYR A 61 17.14 -19.02 5.38
N GLU A 62 18.41 -18.67 5.48
CA GLU A 62 19.20 -18.90 6.70
C GLU A 62 18.99 -17.73 7.68
N ARG A 63 19.18 -17.99 8.98
CA ARG A 63 19.02 -16.98 10.03
C ARG A 63 19.86 -15.70 9.80
N ALA A 64 21.01 -15.83 9.15
CA ALA A 64 21.90 -14.74 8.86
C ALA A 64 21.60 -14.00 7.55
N SER A 65 20.59 -14.43 6.78
CA SER A 65 20.18 -13.71 5.56
C SER A 65 19.53 -12.38 5.89
N CYS A 66 19.74 -11.37 5.04
CA CYS A 66 19.11 -10.07 5.17
C CYS A 66 17.58 -10.17 5.19
N THR A 67 17.02 -11.04 4.37
CA THR A 67 15.58 -11.34 4.31
C THR A 67 14.97 -11.70 5.67
N VAL A 68 15.71 -12.47 6.50
CA VAL A 68 15.29 -12.83 7.86
C VAL A 68 15.58 -11.70 8.85
N GLN A 69 16.74 -11.02 8.71
CA GLN A 69 17.15 -9.94 9.63
C GLN A 69 16.27 -8.69 9.49
N GLU A 70 15.73 -8.46 8.31
CA GLU A 70 14.83 -7.34 8.02
C GLU A 70 13.34 -7.75 8.03
N ASP A 71 13.03 -8.90 8.59
CA ASP A 71 11.66 -9.42 8.75
C ASP A 71 10.87 -9.54 7.43
N PHE A 72 11.54 -9.69 6.29
CA PHE A 72 10.84 -9.90 5.00
C PHE A 72 10.23 -11.30 4.89
N VAL A 73 10.72 -12.27 5.68
CA VAL A 73 10.06 -13.55 5.95
C VAL A 73 9.95 -13.76 7.46
N SER A 74 8.98 -14.57 7.87
CA SER A 74 8.63 -14.74 9.29
C SER A 74 9.70 -15.43 10.13
N THR A 75 10.43 -16.37 9.53
CA THR A 75 11.42 -17.24 10.22
C THR A 75 12.50 -17.71 9.25
N PRO A 76 13.64 -18.22 9.75
CA PRO A 76 14.53 -19.04 8.92
C PRO A 76 13.84 -20.34 8.50
N GLY A 77 14.12 -20.82 7.29
CA GLY A 77 13.56 -22.07 6.79
C GLY A 77 13.11 -21.96 5.33
N TRP A 78 12.29 -22.95 4.92
CA TRP A 78 11.64 -22.94 3.61
C TRP A 78 10.36 -22.14 3.66
N HIS A 79 10.16 -21.27 2.64
CA HIS A 79 8.97 -20.46 2.47
C HIS A 79 8.43 -20.58 1.06
N THR A 80 7.13 -20.54 0.96
CA THR A 80 6.40 -20.37 -0.31
C THR A 80 6.09 -18.91 -0.50
N LEU A 81 6.59 -18.32 -1.59
CA LEU A 81 6.52 -16.90 -1.86
C LEU A 81 5.70 -16.65 -3.12
N LEU A 82 4.73 -15.77 -3.04
CA LEU A 82 4.03 -15.20 -4.20
C LEU A 82 4.80 -13.95 -4.62
N ARG A 83 5.54 -14.04 -5.71
CA ARG A 83 6.37 -12.97 -6.24
C ARG A 83 5.69 -12.21 -7.36
N PHE A 84 5.87 -10.91 -7.38
CA PHE A 84 5.30 -10.01 -8.39
C PHE A 84 6.13 -8.74 -8.54
N THR A 85 6.08 -8.14 -9.73
CA THR A 85 6.68 -6.83 -9.98
C THR A 85 5.67 -5.75 -9.62
N THR A 86 6.14 -4.69 -8.99
CA THR A 86 5.38 -3.45 -8.81
C THR A 86 6.00 -2.31 -9.59
N SER A 87 5.18 -1.41 -10.06
CA SER A 87 5.58 -0.14 -10.68
C SER A 87 4.59 0.91 -10.23
N THR A 88 5.10 1.99 -9.63
CA THR A 88 4.29 3.06 -9.06
C THR A 88 4.62 4.37 -9.77
N PRO A 89 3.96 4.66 -10.90
CA PRO A 89 4.17 5.90 -11.64
C PRO A 89 3.60 7.12 -10.91
N ASN A 90 4.29 8.25 -11.04
CA ASN A 90 3.75 9.57 -10.77
C ASN A 90 3.13 10.12 -12.06
N VAL A 91 1.81 10.06 -12.17
CA VAL A 91 1.05 10.57 -13.33
C VAL A 91 0.61 12.03 -13.15
N GLY A 92 0.91 12.61 -11.99
CA GLY A 92 0.64 14.01 -11.67
C GLY A 92 1.51 14.99 -12.44
N ARG A 93 1.22 16.27 -12.25
CA ARG A 93 1.96 17.36 -12.90
C ARG A 93 3.16 17.84 -12.10
N GLY A 94 3.20 17.53 -10.80
CA GLY A 94 4.30 17.87 -9.90
C GLY A 94 5.18 16.67 -9.61
N SER A 95 6.46 16.91 -9.38
CA SER A 95 7.37 15.90 -8.87
C SER A 95 7.21 15.78 -7.36
N LEU A 96 7.26 14.56 -6.84
CA LEU A 96 7.36 14.28 -5.43
C LEU A 96 8.81 14.43 -5.00
N VAL A 97 9.07 15.28 -4.02
CA VAL A 97 10.39 15.45 -3.41
C VAL A 97 10.28 14.98 -1.95
N ILE A 98 10.84 13.82 -1.62
CA ILE A 98 10.85 13.34 -0.24
C ILE A 98 12.00 13.98 0.54
N GLY A 99 13.12 14.18 -0.16
CA GLY A 99 14.28 14.84 0.40
C GLY A 99 15.41 13.88 0.82
N ASP A 100 16.34 14.43 1.61
CA ASP A 100 17.47 13.68 2.12
C ASP A 100 17.05 12.85 3.36
N PRO A 101 17.20 11.53 3.32
CA PRO A 101 16.88 10.68 4.46
C PRO A 101 17.58 11.03 5.78
N ALA A 102 18.71 11.73 5.72
CA ALA A 102 19.42 12.17 6.91
C ALA A 102 18.74 13.37 7.60
N THR A 103 17.99 14.17 6.84
CA THR A 103 17.28 15.35 7.35
C THR A 103 15.81 15.08 7.69
N CYS A 104 15.28 13.91 7.29
CA CYS A 104 13.89 13.51 7.47
C CYS A 104 13.77 12.14 8.19
N PRO A 105 14.42 11.90 9.33
CA PRO A 105 14.56 10.58 9.94
C PRO A 105 13.21 9.96 10.36
N GLU A 106 12.18 10.78 10.58
CA GLU A 106 10.83 10.32 10.95
C GLU A 106 10.13 9.59 9.79
N LEU A 107 10.46 9.93 8.55
CA LEU A 107 9.88 9.32 7.35
C LEU A 107 10.66 8.09 6.85
N PHE A 108 11.86 7.87 7.41
CA PHE A 108 12.75 6.83 6.92
C PHE A 108 13.14 5.83 8.00
N GLU A 109 13.44 4.63 7.59
CA GLU A 109 14.07 3.58 8.39
C GLU A 109 15.41 3.18 7.77
N LEU A 110 16.36 2.78 8.60
CA LEU A 110 17.66 2.27 8.13
C LEU A 110 17.52 0.79 7.81
N SER A 111 17.74 0.43 6.55
CA SER A 111 17.99 -0.96 6.16
C SER A 111 19.47 -1.28 6.43
N ASN A 112 19.73 -2.05 7.47
CA ASN A 112 21.10 -2.41 7.85
C ASN A 112 21.78 -3.30 6.81
N CYS A 113 21.02 -4.13 6.13
CA CYS A 113 21.51 -5.02 5.10
C CYS A 113 21.79 -4.30 3.78
N HIS A 114 20.95 -3.37 3.40
CA HIS A 114 21.09 -2.62 2.15
C HIS A 114 22.02 -1.42 2.30
N GLY A 115 22.31 -1.00 3.55
CA GLY A 115 23.20 0.12 3.83
C GLY A 115 22.65 1.50 3.46
N HIS A 116 21.32 1.61 3.24
CA HIS A 116 20.65 2.86 2.96
C HIS A 116 19.29 2.94 3.68
N ARG A 117 18.62 4.09 3.57
CA ARG A 117 17.35 4.34 4.22
C ARG A 117 16.20 4.12 3.25
N HIS A 118 15.14 3.48 3.73
CA HIS A 118 13.88 3.31 3.05
C HIS A 118 12.85 4.31 3.58
N PHE A 119 12.06 4.89 2.68
CA PHE A 119 10.85 5.61 3.05
C PHE A 119 9.83 4.59 3.58
N LYS A 120 9.29 4.87 4.78
CA LYS A 120 8.33 3.98 5.46
C LYS A 120 6.96 4.03 4.80
N GLU A 121 6.21 2.93 4.96
CA GLU A 121 4.78 2.88 4.60
C GLU A 121 4.48 3.37 3.17
N TYR A 122 5.45 3.15 2.25
CA TYR A 122 5.27 3.59 0.86
C TYR A 122 4.24 2.76 0.12
N SER A 123 4.26 1.43 0.31
CA SER A 123 3.41 0.52 -0.46
C SER A 123 3.06 -0.72 0.33
N ASP A 124 1.77 -1.03 0.35
CA ASP A 124 1.23 -2.24 0.96
C ASP A 124 0.99 -3.31 -0.10
N TYR A 125 1.45 -4.53 0.17
CA TYR A 125 1.11 -5.72 -0.60
C TYR A 125 0.07 -6.53 0.17
N ARG A 126 -1.03 -6.86 -0.48
CA ARG A 126 -2.17 -7.52 0.15
C ARG A 126 -2.66 -8.68 -0.71
N LEU A 127 -2.91 -9.83 -0.09
CA LEU A 127 -3.56 -10.97 -0.73
C LEU A 127 -4.86 -11.27 -0.01
N TRP A 128 -5.95 -11.06 -0.69
CA TRP A 128 -7.30 -11.18 -0.19
C TRP A 128 -7.97 -12.47 -0.65
N THR A 129 -8.88 -13.02 0.17
CA THR A 129 -9.96 -13.86 -0.37
C THR A 129 -10.90 -13.00 -1.21
N LEU A 130 -11.66 -13.60 -2.12
CA LEU A 130 -12.65 -12.85 -2.91
C LEU A 130 -13.66 -12.11 -2.03
N GLU A 131 -14.14 -12.77 -0.97
CA GLU A 131 -15.08 -12.19 -0.01
C GLU A 131 -14.46 -11.01 0.74
N GLY A 132 -13.25 -11.17 1.26
CA GLY A 132 -12.54 -10.11 1.97
C GLY A 132 -12.28 -8.89 1.07
N TYR A 133 -11.91 -9.11 -0.19
CA TYR A 133 -11.70 -8.02 -1.13
C TYR A 133 -12.99 -7.28 -1.49
N ALA A 134 -14.09 -7.99 -1.70
CA ALA A 134 -15.39 -7.36 -1.95
C ALA A 134 -15.81 -6.44 -0.79
N MET A 135 -15.67 -6.91 0.45
CA MET A 135 -15.94 -6.10 1.64
C MET A 135 -14.99 -4.88 1.74
N TRP A 136 -13.72 -5.08 1.42
CA TRP A 136 -12.73 -4.01 1.42
C TRP A 136 -13.09 -2.90 0.42
N VAL A 137 -13.40 -3.24 -0.82
CA VAL A 137 -13.77 -2.28 -1.87
C VAL A 137 -15.01 -1.49 -1.48
N GLU A 138 -16.05 -2.15 -0.96
CA GLU A 138 -17.27 -1.50 -0.51
C GLU A 138 -17.04 -0.50 0.63
N THR A 139 -16.07 -0.79 1.52
CA THR A 139 -15.81 0.07 2.69
C THR A 139 -14.82 1.18 2.41
N ARG A 140 -13.74 0.93 1.66
CA ARG A 140 -12.74 1.96 1.33
C ARG A 140 -13.31 3.10 0.50
N ASP A 141 -14.28 2.80 -0.38
CA ASP A 141 -14.90 3.76 -1.31
C ASP A 141 -16.00 4.61 -0.64
N LEU A 142 -16.31 4.38 0.65
CA LEU A 142 -17.25 5.19 1.43
C LEU A 142 -16.70 6.58 1.82
N ALA A 143 -15.70 7.11 1.11
CA ALA A 143 -15.09 8.42 1.35
C ALA A 143 -14.61 8.62 2.81
N ILE A 144 -14.25 7.54 3.49
CA ILE A 144 -13.63 7.60 4.80
C ILE A 144 -12.16 7.99 4.56
N PRO A 145 -11.66 9.08 5.19
CA PRO A 145 -10.25 9.42 5.10
C PRO A 145 -9.39 8.21 5.46
N ALA A 146 -8.34 7.94 4.69
CA ALA A 146 -7.50 6.75 4.89
C ALA A 146 -6.94 6.65 6.33
N ASN A 147 -6.67 7.78 6.97
CA ASN A 147 -6.19 7.89 8.35
C ASN A 147 -7.30 7.85 9.41
N SER A 148 -8.55 7.53 9.04
CA SER A 148 -9.68 7.54 9.98
C SER A 148 -9.62 6.46 11.08
N GLY A 149 -8.66 5.55 11.01
CA GLY A 149 -8.57 4.38 11.88
C GLY A 149 -9.58 3.28 11.53
N VAL A 150 -10.62 3.58 10.74
CA VAL A 150 -11.63 2.59 10.32
C VAL A 150 -11.01 1.59 9.34
N ASN A 151 -10.24 2.08 8.37
CA ASN A 151 -9.52 1.21 7.45
C ASN A 151 -8.56 0.27 8.20
N ALA A 152 -7.82 0.78 9.19
CA ALA A 152 -6.94 -0.03 10.02
C ALA A 152 -7.70 -1.14 10.78
N LEU A 153 -8.89 -0.84 11.31
CA LEU A 153 -9.74 -1.84 11.98
C LEU A 153 -10.25 -2.90 11.00
N ILE A 154 -10.67 -2.52 9.80
CA ILE A 154 -11.13 -3.44 8.76
C ILE A 154 -9.98 -4.37 8.33
N LEU A 155 -8.79 -3.82 8.09
CA LEU A 155 -7.60 -4.59 7.73
C LEU A 155 -7.20 -5.55 8.85
N ALA A 156 -7.22 -5.11 10.11
CA ALA A 156 -6.91 -5.94 11.26
C ALA A 156 -7.91 -7.10 11.45
N ASP A 157 -9.21 -6.86 11.25
CA ASP A 157 -10.23 -7.89 11.33
C ASP A 157 -10.11 -8.90 10.18
N ALA A 158 -9.90 -8.43 8.94
CA ALA A 158 -9.69 -9.29 7.78
C ALA A 158 -8.43 -10.17 7.94
N ALA A 159 -7.34 -9.64 8.47
CA ALA A 159 -6.13 -10.41 8.77
C ALA A 159 -6.39 -11.46 9.85
N LYS A 160 -7.08 -11.11 10.93
CA LYS A 160 -7.45 -12.02 12.03
C LYS A 160 -8.37 -13.15 11.57
N THR A 161 -9.28 -12.87 10.65
CA THR A 161 -10.22 -13.85 10.08
C THR A 161 -9.64 -14.64 8.91
N ARG A 162 -8.37 -14.39 8.56
CA ARG A 162 -7.65 -15.01 7.44
C ARG A 162 -8.26 -14.69 6.06
N GLN A 163 -8.93 -13.58 5.95
CA GLN A 163 -9.40 -13.04 4.68
C GLN A 163 -8.34 -12.20 3.97
N LEU A 164 -7.26 -11.84 4.68
CA LEU A 164 -6.17 -11.00 4.23
C LEU A 164 -4.82 -11.56 4.70
N ILE A 165 -3.85 -11.59 3.80
CA ILE A 165 -2.41 -11.67 4.08
C ILE A 165 -1.79 -10.34 3.70
N VAL A 166 -1.06 -9.71 4.62
CA VAL A 166 -0.33 -8.47 4.37
C VAL A 166 1.15 -8.77 4.21
N GLY A 167 1.77 -8.14 3.23
CA GLY A 167 3.22 -8.20 3.01
C GLY A 167 3.99 -7.57 4.18
N ARG A 168 5.22 -8.04 4.37
CA ARG A 168 6.08 -7.55 5.45
C ARG A 168 6.91 -6.34 5.05
N LYS A 169 7.17 -6.19 3.75
CA LYS A 169 7.89 -5.02 3.24
C LYS A 169 6.91 -3.89 2.97
N ALA A 170 7.10 -2.77 3.65
CA ALA A 170 6.38 -1.52 3.42
C ALA A 170 7.30 -0.34 3.10
N GLY A 171 8.61 -0.47 3.39
CA GLY A 171 9.63 0.55 3.14
C GLY A 171 10.35 0.39 1.81
N PHE A 172 10.62 1.50 1.13
CA PHE A 172 11.21 1.54 -0.21
C PHE A 172 12.17 2.72 -0.39
N CYS A 173 13.10 2.58 -1.33
CA CYS A 173 13.91 3.68 -1.83
C CYS A 173 13.24 4.27 -3.07
N LEU A 174 12.68 5.45 -2.97
CA LEU A 174 11.96 6.07 -4.09
C LEU A 174 12.91 6.78 -5.03
N ILE A 175 12.96 6.30 -6.28
CA ILE A 175 13.79 6.87 -7.35
C ILE A 175 13.12 6.78 -8.72
N ASP A 176 13.59 7.58 -9.65
CA ASP A 176 13.18 7.55 -11.07
C ASP A 176 13.81 6.34 -11.76
N SER A 177 13.16 5.18 -11.68
CA SER A 177 13.71 3.94 -12.24
C SER A 177 13.30 3.68 -13.69
N LEU A 178 12.14 4.20 -14.14
CA LEU A 178 11.61 3.99 -15.48
C LEU A 178 10.78 5.19 -15.95
N PRO A 179 11.03 5.77 -17.15
CA PRO A 179 10.11 6.74 -17.73
C PRO A 179 8.77 6.04 -18.09
N TYR A 180 7.67 6.60 -17.60
CA TYR A 180 6.33 6.01 -17.76
C TYR A 180 5.45 6.78 -18.73
N LEU A 181 5.36 8.10 -18.56
CA LEU A 181 4.62 8.94 -19.48
C LEU A 181 5.52 9.45 -20.61
N LYS A 182 4.94 9.69 -21.78
CA LYS A 182 5.66 10.31 -22.91
C LYS A 182 6.18 11.73 -22.60
N THR A 183 5.62 12.34 -21.58
CA THR A 183 5.99 13.68 -21.09
C THR A 183 7.10 13.64 -20.04
N ALA A 184 7.54 12.45 -19.62
CA ALA A 184 8.66 12.31 -18.68
C ALA A 184 9.92 13.00 -19.23
N SER A 185 10.70 13.58 -18.32
CA SER A 185 12.02 14.13 -18.67
C SER A 185 12.90 13.02 -19.26
N HIS A 186 13.84 13.39 -20.15
CA HIS A 186 14.76 12.41 -20.75
C HIS A 186 15.81 11.88 -19.76
N THR A 187 15.98 12.54 -18.61
CA THR A 187 16.94 12.16 -17.58
C THR A 187 16.25 12.08 -16.24
N PRO A 188 16.54 11.03 -15.44
CA PRO A 188 16.03 10.93 -14.09
C PRO A 188 16.61 12.04 -13.20
N THR A 189 15.83 12.51 -12.25
CA THR A 189 16.24 13.49 -11.22
C THR A 189 16.62 12.79 -9.92
N PHE A 190 15.79 11.83 -9.50
CA PHE A 190 15.99 11.09 -8.25
C PHE A 190 16.65 9.75 -8.57
N THR A 191 17.93 9.62 -8.22
CA THR A 191 18.75 8.45 -8.59
C THR A 191 19.52 7.84 -7.43
N SER A 192 19.27 8.33 -6.20
CA SER A 192 20.04 7.91 -5.02
C SER A 192 19.15 7.62 -3.83
N CYS A 193 19.30 6.44 -3.25
CA CYS A 193 18.65 6.04 -2.00
C CYS A 193 19.27 6.69 -0.75
N THR A 194 20.41 7.35 -0.89
CA THR A 194 21.17 7.85 0.26
C THR A 194 21.12 9.36 0.44
N THR A 195 20.81 10.12 -0.61
CA THR A 195 20.92 11.58 -0.57
C THR A 195 19.62 12.31 -0.87
N ASN A 196 18.90 11.92 -1.91
CA ASN A 196 17.70 12.62 -2.32
C ASN A 196 16.71 11.63 -2.96
N GLN A 197 15.70 11.27 -2.20
CA GLN A 197 14.63 10.40 -2.68
C GLN A 197 13.44 11.21 -3.19
N GLY A 198 12.76 10.68 -4.18
CA GLY A 198 11.60 11.31 -4.78
C GLY A 198 11.18 10.60 -6.05
N LEU A 199 10.17 11.15 -6.73
CA LEU A 199 9.66 10.62 -7.98
C LEU A 199 9.23 11.76 -8.91
N SER A 200 9.91 11.91 -10.02
CA SER A 200 9.62 12.93 -11.02
C SER A 200 8.27 12.71 -11.69
N ALA A 201 7.61 13.80 -12.07
CA ALA A 201 6.41 13.72 -12.89
C ALA A 201 6.66 12.93 -14.16
N GLY A 202 5.82 11.94 -14.43
CA GLY A 202 5.92 11.04 -15.58
C GLY A 202 6.89 9.86 -15.43
N TRP A 203 7.63 9.77 -14.33
CA TRP A 203 8.50 8.63 -14.02
C TRP A 203 7.80 7.62 -13.10
N SER A 204 8.31 6.41 -13.07
CA SER A 204 7.85 5.34 -12.19
C SER A 204 9.00 4.83 -11.35
N ASP A 205 8.69 4.50 -10.09
CA ASP A 205 9.52 3.64 -9.26
C ASP A 205 9.08 2.19 -9.47
N ARG A 206 10.02 1.32 -9.89
CA ARG A 206 9.74 -0.06 -10.27
C ARG A 206 10.60 -1.03 -9.49
N TYR A 207 9.95 -2.03 -8.90
CA TYR A 207 10.56 -3.13 -8.17
C TYR A 207 10.27 -4.46 -8.87
N ASP A 208 11.32 -5.11 -9.37
CA ASP A 208 11.22 -6.40 -10.06
C ASP A 208 10.93 -7.53 -9.06
N ALA A 209 10.12 -8.50 -9.48
CA ALA A 209 9.70 -9.64 -8.67
C ALA A 209 10.85 -10.48 -8.07
N ARG A 210 12.08 -10.33 -8.57
CA ARG A 210 13.27 -11.04 -8.08
C ARG A 210 13.97 -10.35 -6.91
N LEU A 211 13.60 -9.11 -6.61
CA LEU A 211 14.21 -8.36 -5.52
C LEU A 211 13.77 -8.90 -4.16
N ASP A 212 14.60 -8.70 -3.15
CA ASP A 212 14.29 -9.07 -1.77
C ASP A 212 13.08 -8.28 -1.25
N GLY A 213 12.21 -9.00 -0.53
CA GLY A 213 10.97 -8.46 -0.02
C GLY A 213 9.89 -8.21 -1.09
N GLN A 214 10.17 -8.43 -2.38
CA GLN A 214 9.20 -8.23 -3.47
C GLN A 214 8.29 -9.46 -3.64
N TYR A 215 7.56 -9.80 -2.57
CA TYR A 215 6.69 -10.96 -2.48
C TYR A 215 5.75 -10.89 -1.28
N LEU A 216 4.79 -11.81 -1.27
CA LEU A 216 4.01 -12.19 -0.10
C LEU A 216 4.43 -13.60 0.36
N GLU A 217 4.67 -13.79 1.65
CA GLU A 217 4.83 -15.09 2.26
C GLU A 217 3.45 -15.76 2.35
N ILE A 218 3.28 -16.89 1.64
CA ILE A 218 1.99 -17.58 1.52
C ILE A 218 2.04 -19.01 2.06
N ASP A 219 2.86 -19.24 3.06
CA ASP A 219 3.01 -20.53 3.71
C ASP A 219 1.66 -21.06 4.24
N GLY A 220 1.34 -22.28 3.87
CA GLY A 220 0.08 -22.92 4.28
C GLY A 220 -1.19 -22.36 3.63
N LEU A 221 -1.05 -21.45 2.63
CA LEU A 221 -2.18 -20.98 1.84
C LEU A 221 -2.86 -22.15 1.14
N LYS A 222 -4.19 -22.20 1.21
CA LYS A 222 -4.98 -23.24 0.55
C LYS A 222 -5.14 -22.95 -0.93
N GLU A 223 -5.45 -23.99 -1.70
CA GLU A 223 -5.88 -23.83 -3.09
C GLU A 223 -7.13 -22.95 -3.16
N GLY A 224 -7.13 -21.99 -4.08
CA GLY A 224 -8.26 -21.07 -4.21
C GLY A 224 -8.02 -19.93 -5.18
N ILE A 225 -9.04 -19.10 -5.27
CA ILE A 225 -8.99 -17.83 -6.02
C ILE A 225 -8.79 -16.71 -5.01
N TYR A 226 -7.84 -15.82 -5.33
CA TYR A 226 -7.43 -14.71 -4.47
C TYR A 226 -7.29 -13.42 -5.29
N VAL A 227 -7.29 -12.30 -4.61
CA VAL A 227 -7.01 -10.99 -5.19
C VAL A 227 -5.70 -10.46 -4.63
N LEU A 228 -4.71 -10.30 -5.49
CA LEU A 228 -3.47 -9.61 -5.17
C LEU A 228 -3.65 -8.11 -5.41
N GLU A 229 -3.52 -7.32 -4.35
CA GLU A 229 -3.61 -5.87 -4.37
C GLU A 229 -2.25 -5.26 -4.00
N ASN A 230 -1.85 -4.23 -4.74
CA ASN A 230 -0.82 -3.28 -4.32
C ASN A 230 -1.48 -1.92 -4.10
N HIS A 231 -1.18 -1.29 -2.95
CA HIS A 231 -1.71 0.02 -2.56
C HIS A 231 -0.54 0.93 -2.16
N VAL A 232 -0.29 1.97 -2.95
CA VAL A 232 0.76 2.95 -2.68
C VAL A 232 0.21 4.08 -1.80
N ASN A 233 1.05 4.63 -0.91
CA ASN A 233 0.71 5.76 -0.03
C ASN A 233 -0.62 5.58 0.73
N ALA A 234 -0.87 4.36 1.22
CA ALA A 234 -2.13 4.01 1.90
C ALA A 234 -2.39 4.86 3.16
N GLU A 235 -1.33 5.31 3.83
CA GLU A 235 -1.38 6.16 5.03
C GLU A 235 -1.43 7.67 4.72
N HIS A 236 -1.46 8.05 3.44
CA HIS A 236 -1.45 9.45 2.97
C HIS A 236 -0.29 10.29 3.53
N LEU A 237 0.88 9.69 3.70
CA LEU A 237 2.08 10.39 4.16
C LEU A 237 2.65 11.32 3.09
N LEU A 238 2.38 11.04 1.83
CA LEU A 238 2.81 11.84 0.69
C LEU A 238 1.63 12.67 0.18
N PRO A 239 1.82 13.99 -0.07
CA PRO A 239 0.77 14.82 -0.64
C PRO A 239 0.56 14.47 -2.12
N GLU A 240 -0.70 14.28 -2.52
CA GLU A 240 -1.11 13.90 -3.87
C GLU A 240 -2.34 14.66 -4.35
N ASP A 241 -2.49 14.74 -5.67
CA ASP A 241 -3.68 15.34 -6.31
C ASP A 241 -4.91 14.43 -6.19
N ASN A 242 -4.70 13.10 -6.18
CA ASN A 242 -5.79 12.14 -6.09
C ASN A 242 -5.34 10.86 -5.36
N TYR A 243 -5.98 10.56 -4.24
CA TYR A 243 -5.72 9.35 -3.45
C TYR A 243 -6.62 8.16 -3.80
N LEU A 244 -7.61 8.34 -4.69
CA LEU A 244 -8.58 7.28 -5.01
C LEU A 244 -8.08 6.28 -6.05
N ASN A 245 -6.95 6.57 -6.71
CA ASN A 245 -6.32 5.75 -7.75
C ASN A 245 -5.03 5.06 -7.30
N ASN A 246 -4.73 5.10 -6.00
CA ASN A 246 -3.48 4.59 -5.39
C ASN A 246 -3.39 3.07 -5.32
N SER A 247 -4.37 2.31 -5.80
CA SER A 247 -4.32 0.86 -5.75
C SER A 247 -4.68 0.22 -7.09
N SER A 248 -4.06 -0.93 -7.34
CA SER A 248 -4.45 -1.86 -8.39
C SER A 248 -4.50 -3.27 -7.84
N ALA A 249 -5.41 -4.07 -8.39
CA ALA A 249 -5.60 -5.43 -7.97
C ALA A 249 -5.75 -6.35 -9.18
N VAL A 250 -5.30 -7.60 -9.01
CA VAL A 250 -5.39 -8.65 -10.02
C VAL A 250 -5.90 -9.94 -9.38
N THR A 251 -6.72 -10.69 -10.11
CA THR A 251 -7.26 -11.96 -9.63
C THR A 251 -6.34 -13.10 -10.03
N ILE A 252 -6.03 -13.96 -9.08
CA ILE A 252 -5.17 -15.13 -9.28
C ILE A 252 -5.85 -16.41 -8.81
N ARG A 253 -5.49 -17.55 -9.44
CA ARG A 253 -5.75 -18.88 -8.91
C ARG A 253 -4.45 -19.47 -8.38
N TYR A 254 -4.42 -19.81 -7.12
CA TYR A 254 -3.28 -20.46 -6.48
C TYR A 254 -3.54 -21.96 -6.34
N THR A 255 -2.53 -22.77 -6.71
CA THR A 255 -2.51 -24.22 -6.49
C THR A 255 -1.26 -24.56 -5.68
N PRO A 256 -1.41 -25.13 -4.47
CA PRO A 256 -0.27 -25.52 -3.62
C PRO A 256 0.48 -26.71 -4.21
N ARG A 257 1.72 -26.90 -3.74
CA ARG A 257 2.53 -28.09 -4.09
C ARG A 257 1.79 -29.38 -3.77
N ARG A 258 1.83 -30.32 -4.71
CA ARG A 258 1.28 -31.67 -4.55
C ARG A 258 2.33 -32.72 -4.95
N GLY A 259 2.99 -33.32 -3.94
CA GLY A 259 4.08 -34.26 -4.17
C GLY A 259 5.22 -33.63 -4.96
N GLN A 260 5.49 -34.12 -6.17
CA GLN A 260 6.55 -33.59 -7.07
C GLN A 260 6.10 -32.40 -7.91
N THR A 261 4.79 -32.11 -7.97
CA THR A 261 4.27 -30.95 -8.73
C THR A 261 4.47 -29.68 -7.92
N PRO A 262 5.24 -28.70 -8.41
CA PRO A 262 5.45 -27.43 -7.72
C PRO A 262 4.15 -26.66 -7.47
N ALA A 263 4.16 -25.77 -6.49
CA ALA A 263 3.12 -24.78 -6.34
C ALA A 263 3.08 -23.86 -7.56
N SER A 264 1.91 -23.38 -7.92
CA SER A 264 1.72 -22.53 -9.12
C SER A 264 0.65 -21.48 -8.92
N VAL A 265 0.70 -20.45 -9.75
CA VAL A 265 -0.29 -19.39 -9.84
C VAL A 265 -0.67 -19.17 -11.31
N GLU A 266 -1.94 -18.91 -11.54
CA GLU A 266 -2.52 -18.55 -12.82
C GLU A 266 -3.23 -17.21 -12.69
N MET A 267 -2.98 -16.29 -13.61
CA MET A 267 -3.73 -15.04 -13.72
C MET A 267 -5.12 -15.30 -14.26
N LEU A 268 -6.13 -14.74 -13.62
CA LEU A 268 -7.51 -14.80 -14.10
C LEU A 268 -7.90 -13.46 -14.75
N PRO A 269 -8.79 -13.49 -15.77
CA PRO A 269 -9.24 -12.28 -16.45
C PRO A 269 -10.08 -11.37 -15.54
#